data_e6f62138626131bb13b1ad2c221360fd
#
_entry.id   e6f62138626131bb13b1ad2c221360fd
#
_cell.length_a   1.000
_cell.length_b   1.000
_cell.length_c   1.000
_cell.angle_alpha   90.00
_cell.angle_beta   90.00
_cell.angle_gamma   90.00
#
_symmetry.space_group_name_H-M   'P 1'
#
loop_
_entity.id
_entity.type
_entity.pdbx_description
1 polymer ?
#
loop_
_entity_poly.entity_id
_entity_poly.type
_entity_poly.pdbx_seq_one_letter_code
_entity_poly.pdbx_strand_id
1 'polypeptide(L)'
;IIELNEAFASQSLACIKELQINPNKVNIEGGAIALGHPLGATGSRITAKAASLMNKNNKRYALATQCIGLGQGIATVLEKFY
;
A
#
# COMPACT_ATOMS: atom_id res chain seq x y z
N ILE A 1 -3.55 8.57 -0.63
CA ILE A 1 -3.38 7.27 -1.32
C ILE A 1 -2.50 6.39 -0.46
N ILE A 2 -3.02 5.21 -0.13
CA ILE A 2 -2.28 4.22 0.67
C ILE A 2 -2.35 2.87 -0.04
N GLU A 3 -1.17 2.32 -0.36
CA GLU A 3 -1.02 0.95 -0.84
C GLU A 3 -0.38 0.14 0.28
N LEU A 4 -1.21 -0.66 0.94
CA LEU A 4 -0.81 -1.55 2.02
C LEU A 4 -0.86 -2.97 1.49
N ASN A 5 0.27 -3.66 1.45
CA ASN A 5 0.28 -5.03 0.97
C ASN A 5 -0.57 -5.93 1.87
N GLU A 6 -1.44 -6.69 1.24
CA GLU A 6 -2.33 -7.64 1.90
C GLU A 6 -1.67 -9.02 1.94
N ALA A 7 -0.62 -9.15 2.73
CA ALA A 7 -0.01 -10.47 2.95
C ALA A 7 -1.01 -11.42 3.63
N PHE A 8 -1.79 -10.89 4.55
CA PHE A 8 -2.91 -11.56 5.21
C PHE A 8 -4.00 -10.53 5.47
N ALA A 9 -5.26 -10.93 5.34
CA ALA A 9 -6.39 -10.06 5.64
C ALA A 9 -6.35 -9.54 7.08
N SER A 10 -6.06 -10.42 8.03
CA SER A 10 -5.97 -10.06 9.45
C SER A 10 -4.88 -9.04 9.73
N GLN A 11 -3.72 -9.17 9.07
CA GLN A 11 -2.62 -8.22 9.22
C GLN A 11 -3.01 -6.84 8.67
N SER A 12 -3.63 -6.78 7.50
CA SER A 12 -4.05 -5.52 6.91
C SER A 12 -5.10 -4.81 7.76
N LEU A 13 -6.08 -5.56 8.26
CA LEU A 13 -7.10 -5.01 9.14
C LEU A 13 -6.50 -4.49 10.45
N ALA A 14 -5.54 -5.22 11.02
CA ALA A 14 -4.84 -4.79 12.24
C ALA A 14 -4.06 -3.49 12.01
N CYS A 15 -3.36 -3.38 10.90
CA CYS A 15 -2.62 -2.16 10.54
C CYS A 15 -3.56 -0.96 10.37
N ILE A 16 -4.65 -1.14 9.66
CA ILE A 16 -5.63 -0.08 9.43
C ILE A 16 -6.21 0.40 10.76
N LYS A 17 -6.57 -0.54 11.64
CA LYS A 17 -7.12 -0.23 12.95
C LYS A 17 -6.10 0.49 13.84
N GLU A 18 -4.89 -0.06 13.94
CA GLU A 18 -3.85 0.48 14.83
C GLU A 18 -3.42 1.88 14.40
N LEU A 19 -3.31 2.12 13.10
CA LEU A 19 -2.93 3.41 12.55
C LEU A 19 -4.10 4.39 12.40
N GLN A 20 -5.31 3.96 12.72
CA GLN A 20 -6.53 4.78 12.60
C GLN A 20 -6.71 5.36 11.19
N ILE A 21 -6.44 4.53 10.20
CA ILE A 21 -6.56 4.92 8.79
C ILE A 21 -8.00 4.74 8.33
N ASN A 22 -8.49 5.67 7.51
CA ASN A 22 -9.76 5.49 6.80
C ASN A 22 -9.61 4.38 5.77
N PRO A 23 -10.35 3.26 5.89
CA PRO A 23 -10.23 2.12 4.97
C PRO A 23 -10.48 2.49 3.51
N ASN A 24 -11.28 3.53 3.26
CA ASN A 24 -11.59 3.98 1.90
C ASN A 24 -10.38 4.58 1.17
N LYS A 25 -9.29 4.84 1.88
CA LYS A 25 -8.03 5.34 1.30
C LYS A 25 -7.04 4.23 0.98
N VAL A 26 -7.35 2.98 1.38
CA VAL A 26 -6.43 1.85 1.30
C VAL A 26 -6.78 0.98 0.10
N ASN A 27 -5.79 0.72 -0.77
CA ASN A 27 -5.92 -0.21 -1.89
C ASN A 27 -7.18 0.03 -2.72
N ILE A 28 -7.38 1.26 -3.15
CA ILE A 28 -8.63 1.70 -3.77
C ILE A 28 -8.91 1.01 -5.12
N GLU A 29 -7.92 0.40 -5.74
CA GLU A 29 -8.08 -0.40 -6.96
C GLU A 29 -7.78 -1.89 -6.70
N GLY A 30 -7.94 -2.34 -5.46
CA GLY A 30 -7.70 -3.72 -5.07
C GLY A 30 -6.27 -3.95 -4.58
N GLY A 31 -6.10 -4.96 -3.75
CA GLY A 31 -4.82 -5.35 -3.18
C GLY A 31 -4.46 -6.79 -3.49
N ALA A 32 -3.52 -7.34 -2.75
CA ALA A 32 -2.95 -8.67 -3.02
C ALA A 32 -3.97 -9.80 -2.91
N ILE A 33 -4.99 -9.66 -2.08
CA ILE A 33 -6.05 -10.69 -1.98
C ILE A 33 -6.75 -10.86 -3.32
N ALA A 34 -6.96 -9.76 -4.06
CA ALA A 34 -7.57 -9.78 -5.38
C ALA A 34 -6.54 -10.06 -6.49
N LEU A 35 -5.33 -9.53 -6.39
CA LEU A 35 -4.36 -9.47 -7.47
C LEU A 35 -3.22 -10.48 -7.35
N GLY A 36 -2.99 -11.01 -6.15
CA GLY A 36 -1.87 -11.88 -5.87
C GLY A 36 -0.69 -11.15 -5.22
N HIS A 37 0.21 -11.95 -4.63
CA HIS A 37 1.40 -11.44 -3.94
C HIS A 37 2.65 -12.17 -4.43
N PRO A 38 3.14 -11.84 -5.63
CA PRO A 38 4.43 -12.38 -6.10
C PRO A 38 5.55 -11.67 -5.34
N LEU A 39 6.22 -12.38 -4.44
CA LEU A 39 7.12 -11.80 -3.45
C LEU A 39 8.17 -10.87 -4.05
N GLY A 40 8.80 -11.26 -5.15
CA GLY A 40 9.83 -10.46 -5.80
C GLY A 40 9.32 -9.25 -6.56
N ALA A 41 8.01 -9.15 -6.78
CA ALA A 41 7.41 -8.07 -7.58
C ALA A 41 6.52 -7.13 -6.77
N THR A 42 6.08 -7.54 -5.58
CA THR A 42 5.08 -6.78 -4.81
C THR A 42 5.56 -5.37 -4.46
N GLY A 43 6.80 -5.20 -4.03
CA GLY A 43 7.34 -3.89 -3.70
C GLY A 43 7.26 -2.92 -4.88
N SER A 44 7.69 -3.37 -6.06
CA SER A 44 7.58 -2.57 -7.29
C SER A 44 6.13 -2.31 -7.67
N ARG A 45 5.27 -3.32 -7.54
CA ARG A 45 3.86 -3.19 -7.88
C ARG A 45 3.16 -2.14 -7.02
N ILE A 46 3.27 -2.23 -5.69
CA ILE A 46 2.57 -1.30 -4.80
C ILE A 46 3.13 0.11 -4.89
N THR A 47 4.43 0.26 -5.07
CA THR A 47 5.06 1.57 -5.24
C THR A 47 4.61 2.24 -6.54
N ALA A 48 4.62 1.50 -7.65
CA ALA A 48 4.15 2.00 -8.93
C ALA A 48 2.64 2.30 -8.91
N LYS A 49 1.84 1.44 -8.26
CA LYS A 49 0.41 1.68 -8.09
C LYS A 49 0.16 2.94 -7.27
N ALA A 50 0.87 3.13 -6.17
CA ALA A 50 0.75 4.32 -5.32
C ALA A 50 1.06 5.59 -6.13
N ALA A 51 2.13 5.59 -6.90
CA ALA A 51 2.49 6.72 -7.75
C ALA A 51 1.41 7.00 -8.81
N SER A 52 0.93 5.95 -9.47
CA SER A 52 -0.13 6.07 -10.49
C SER A 52 -1.42 6.63 -9.91
N LEU A 53 -1.86 6.11 -8.78
CA LEU A 53 -3.10 6.56 -8.13
C LEU A 53 -2.97 7.99 -7.60
N MET A 54 -1.81 8.34 -7.06
CA MET A 54 -1.52 9.69 -6.60
C MET A 54 -1.68 10.68 -7.74
N ASN A 55 -1.14 10.36 -8.90
CA ASN A 55 -1.25 11.20 -10.08
C ASN A 55 -2.69 11.26 -10.61
N LYS A 56 -3.32 10.09 -10.76
CA LYS A 56 -4.70 9.96 -11.29
C LYS A 56 -5.71 10.71 -10.43
N ASN A 57 -5.55 10.68 -9.11
CA ASN A 57 -6.46 11.32 -8.16
C ASN A 57 -5.99 12.72 -7.72
N ASN A 58 -4.95 13.24 -8.34
CA ASN A 58 -4.38 14.56 -8.03
C ASN A 58 -4.07 14.75 -6.54
N LYS A 59 -3.41 13.75 -5.95
CA LYS A 59 -3.01 13.78 -4.54
C LYS A 59 -1.53 14.15 -4.44
N ARG A 60 -1.16 14.80 -3.34
CA ARG A 60 0.23 15.22 -3.12
C ARG A 60 1.09 14.10 -2.58
N TYR A 61 0.53 13.27 -1.71
CA TYR A 61 1.28 12.21 -1.03
C TYR A 61 0.65 10.84 -1.26
N ALA A 62 1.50 9.84 -1.27
CA ALA A 62 1.09 8.45 -1.26
C ALA A 62 2.02 7.65 -0.36
N LEU A 63 1.48 6.60 0.23
CA LEU A 63 2.21 5.66 1.08
C LEU A 63 2.16 4.28 0.45
N ALA A 64 3.31 3.64 0.32
CA ALA A 64 3.41 2.24 -0.05
C ALA A 64 4.10 1.50 1.09
N THR A 65 3.47 0.47 1.64
CA THR A 65 4.00 -0.24 2.80
C THR A 65 3.73 -1.73 2.72
N GLN A 66 4.66 -2.51 3.24
CA GLN A 66 4.54 -3.97 3.30
C GLN A 66 5.43 -4.54 4.42
N CYS A 67 5.08 -5.75 4.88
CA CYS A 67 5.99 -6.53 5.70
C CYS A 67 7.09 -7.13 4.81
N ILE A 68 8.26 -7.36 5.41
CA ILE A 68 9.43 -7.90 4.67
C ILE A 68 9.69 -9.36 5.05
N GLY A 69 9.04 -9.86 6.05
CA GLY A 69 9.33 -11.17 6.64
C GLY A 69 10.16 -11.04 7.90
N LEU A 70 10.17 -12.11 8.73
CA LEU A 70 10.92 -12.15 9.98
C LEU A 70 10.58 -10.99 10.93
N GLY A 71 9.34 -10.52 10.91
CA GLY A 71 8.90 -9.45 11.81
C GLY A 71 9.36 -8.04 11.43
N GLN A 72 9.76 -7.84 10.18
CA GLN A 72 10.19 -6.54 9.66
C GLN A 72 9.09 -5.89 8.82
N GLY A 73 9.18 -4.59 8.63
CA GLY A 73 8.31 -3.85 7.74
C GLY A 73 9.05 -2.70 7.08
N ILE A 74 8.49 -2.20 5.99
CA ILE A 74 9.00 -1.03 5.28
C ILE A 74 7.84 -0.16 4.84
N ALA A 75 8.05 1.14 4.86
CA ALA A 75 7.09 2.12 4.37
C ALA A 75 7.82 3.18 3.56
N THR A 76 7.26 3.51 2.40
CA THR A 76 7.80 4.54 1.51
C THR A 76 6.74 5.60 1.29
N VAL A 77 7.08 6.84 1.58
CA VAL A 77 6.21 7.98 1.29
C VAL A 77 6.66 8.60 -0.03
N LEU A 78 5.70 8.77 -0.93
CA LEU A 78 5.92 9.43 -2.21
C LEU A 78 5.30 10.82 -2.17
N GLU A 79 6.00 11.78 -2.74
CA GLU A 79 5.48 13.13 -2.89
C GLU A 79 5.46 13.48 -4.38
N LYS A 80 4.35 14.06 -4.82
CA LYS A 80 4.20 14.49 -6.21
C LYS A 80 5.10 15.70 -6.48
N PHE A 81 5.92 15.57 -7.49
CA PHE A 81 6.75 16.67 -8.00
C PHE A 81 6.13 17.21 -9.29
N TYR A 82 6.06 18.51 -9.41
CA TYR A 82 5.50 19.18 -10.59
C TYR A 82 6.56 19.94 -11.34
#